data_4992030fd1403011f01b13c82375f28a
#
_entry.id   4992030fd1403011f01b13c82375f28a
#
_cell.length_a   1.000
_cell.length_b   1.000
_cell.length_c   1.000
_cell.angle_alpha   90.00
_cell.angle_beta   90.00
_cell.angle_gamma   90.00
#
_symmetry.space_group_name_H-M   'P 1'
#
loop_
_entity.id
_entity.type
_entity.pdbx_description
1 polymer ?
#
loop_
_entity_poly.entity_id
_entity_poly.type
_entity_poly.pdbx_seq_one_letter_code
_entity_poly.pdbx_strand_id
1 'polypeptide(L)'
;MQSSLIGKIEKAKLYAQEKNRVTFSELSVKFRGENDIYDISYRDSKWHCTCSFFSNWGTCSHTMALERMLGDMLPEEALTTQFNAAP
;
A
#
# COMPACT_ATOMS: atom_id res chain seq x y z
N MET A 1 -0.49 12.90 33.52
CA MET A 1 -1.09 12.67 32.21
C MET A 1 -2.59 12.59 32.33
N GLN A 2 -3.30 13.15 31.41
CA GLN A 2 -4.75 13.15 31.40
C GLN A 2 -5.27 11.73 31.16
N SER A 3 -6.27 11.33 31.95
CA SER A 3 -6.85 9.99 31.77
C SER A 3 -7.48 9.85 30.38
N SER A 4 -8.00 10.94 29.82
CA SER A 4 -8.56 10.90 28.46
C SER A 4 -7.48 10.59 27.42
N LEU A 5 -6.25 11.03 27.64
CA LEU A 5 -5.14 10.70 26.75
C LEU A 5 -4.78 9.22 26.85
N ILE A 6 -4.77 8.69 28.08
CA ILE A 6 -4.50 7.27 28.27
C ILE A 6 -5.53 6.43 27.55
N GLY A 7 -6.80 6.80 27.64
CA GLY A 7 -7.87 6.11 26.92
C GLY A 7 -7.69 6.16 25.40
N LYS A 8 -7.23 7.31 24.89
CA LYS A 8 -6.97 7.44 23.45
C LYS A 8 -5.82 6.54 23.01
N ILE A 9 -4.77 6.45 23.83
CA ILE A 9 -3.63 5.60 23.51
C ILE A 9 -4.07 4.12 23.45
N GLU A 10 -4.87 3.68 24.42
CA GLU A 10 -5.34 2.30 24.43
C GLU A 10 -6.22 2.01 23.21
N LYS A 11 -7.11 2.94 22.86
CA LYS A 11 -7.95 2.79 21.68
C LYS A 11 -7.11 2.73 20.41
N ALA A 12 -6.06 3.55 20.33
CA ALA A 12 -5.18 3.57 19.17
C ALA A 12 -4.47 2.22 19.00
N LYS A 13 -4.08 1.58 20.08
CA LYS A 13 -3.45 0.27 20.01
C LYS A 13 -4.41 -0.78 19.44
N LEU A 14 -5.67 -0.71 19.85
CA LEU A 14 -6.67 -1.63 19.30
C LEU A 14 -6.90 -1.37 17.82
N TYR A 15 -7.07 -0.12 17.45
CA TYR A 15 -7.26 0.23 16.03
C TYR A 15 -6.09 -0.22 15.17
N ALA A 16 -4.86 -0.13 15.70
CA ALA A 16 -3.67 -0.48 14.93
C ALA A 16 -3.63 -1.97 14.56
N GLN A 17 -4.39 -2.80 15.25
CA GLN A 17 -4.48 -4.21 14.90
C GLN A 17 -5.51 -4.48 13.81
N GLU A 18 -6.31 -3.47 13.47
CA GLU A 18 -7.39 -3.60 12.50
C GLU A 18 -7.07 -2.75 11.27
N LYS A 19 -6.13 -3.21 10.49
CA LYS A 19 -5.61 -2.45 9.34
C LYS A 19 -6.67 -2.18 8.29
N ASN A 20 -7.70 -3.00 8.25
CA ASN A 20 -8.80 -2.82 7.29
C ASN A 20 -9.67 -1.60 7.60
N ARG A 21 -9.41 -0.91 8.71
CA ARG A 21 -10.09 0.36 8.99
C ARG A 21 -9.58 1.50 8.13
N VAL A 22 -8.42 1.31 7.49
CA VAL A 22 -7.79 2.36 6.69
C VAL A 22 -7.82 1.95 5.23
N THR A 23 -8.20 2.88 4.37
CA THR A 23 -8.13 2.68 2.93
C THR A 23 -7.38 3.86 2.33
N PHE A 24 -6.33 3.55 1.58
CA PHE A 24 -5.60 4.59 0.87
C PHE A 24 -6.42 5.08 -0.32
N SER A 25 -6.58 6.39 -0.43
CA SER A 25 -7.13 6.98 -1.65
C SER A 25 -6.00 7.30 -2.62
N GLU A 26 -4.90 7.78 -2.09
CA GLU A 26 -3.68 8.06 -2.84
C GLU A 26 -2.50 7.73 -1.96
N LEU A 27 -1.38 7.42 -2.59
CA LEU A 27 -0.15 7.21 -1.83
C LEU A 27 1.06 7.56 -2.68
N SER A 28 2.16 7.85 -2.01
CA SER A 28 3.44 8.07 -2.64
C SER A 28 4.49 7.55 -1.66
N VAL A 29 5.30 6.61 -2.11
CA VAL A 29 6.27 5.95 -1.24
C VAL A 29 7.59 5.81 -1.95
N LYS A 30 8.65 5.65 -1.15
CA LYS A 30 9.94 5.21 -1.67
C LYS A 30 10.08 3.73 -1.36
N PHE A 31 10.42 2.98 -2.38
CA PHE A 31 10.56 1.53 -2.28
C PHE A 31 12.01 1.18 -2.52
N ARG A 32 12.62 0.55 -1.53
CA ARG A 32 14.00 0.09 -1.66
C ARG A 32 14.00 -1.29 -2.33
N GLY A 33 14.36 -1.29 -3.63
CA GLY A 33 14.53 -2.52 -4.36
C GLY A 33 15.89 -3.13 -4.09
N GLU A 34 16.29 -4.08 -4.92
CA GLU A 34 17.56 -4.77 -4.72
C GLU A 34 18.76 -3.87 -5.05
N ASN A 35 18.64 -3.05 -6.08
CA ASN A 35 19.76 -2.25 -6.58
C ASN A 35 19.56 -0.75 -6.48
N ASP A 36 18.36 -0.31 -6.21
CA ASP A 36 18.05 1.12 -6.26
C ASP A 36 16.81 1.40 -5.43
N ILE A 37 16.54 2.69 -5.26
CA ILE A 37 15.33 3.16 -4.57
C ILE A 37 14.41 3.72 -5.65
N TYR A 38 13.16 3.31 -5.62
CA TYR A 38 12.17 3.71 -6.61
C TYR A 38 11.07 4.52 -5.95
N ASP A 39 10.51 5.45 -6.72
CA ASP A 39 9.36 6.20 -6.29
C ASP A 39 8.12 5.54 -6.87
N ILE A 40 7.20 5.16 -5.99
CA ILE A 40 5.96 4.53 -6.39
C ILE A 40 4.81 5.39 -5.91
N SER A 41 3.83 5.57 -6.77
CA SER A 41 2.63 6.32 -6.38
C SER A 41 1.40 5.60 -6.92
N TYR A 42 0.28 5.87 -6.23
CA TYR A 42 -1.04 5.43 -6.67
C TYR A 42 -1.94 6.66 -6.62
N ARG A 43 -2.44 7.09 -7.76
CA ARG A 43 -3.31 8.27 -7.88
C ARG A 43 -4.27 8.04 -9.02
N ASP A 44 -5.48 8.55 -8.87
CA ASP A 44 -6.50 8.49 -9.91
C ASP A 44 -6.70 7.07 -10.42
N SER A 45 -6.69 6.12 -9.50
CA SER A 45 -6.86 4.69 -9.78
C SER A 45 -5.75 4.10 -10.64
N LYS A 46 -4.57 4.73 -10.62
CA LYS A 46 -3.43 4.28 -11.43
C LYS A 46 -2.18 4.19 -10.59
N TRP A 47 -1.45 3.10 -10.77
CA TRP A 47 -0.11 2.94 -10.21
C TRP A 47 0.92 3.61 -11.11
N HIS A 48 2.00 4.04 -10.51
CA HIS A 48 3.18 4.54 -11.22
C HIS A 48 4.42 4.12 -10.45
N CYS A 49 5.45 3.69 -11.17
CA CYS A 49 6.74 3.35 -10.59
C CYS A 49 7.84 3.86 -11.53
N THR A 50 8.94 4.31 -10.96
CA THR A 50 10.04 4.88 -11.74
C THR A 50 10.96 3.83 -12.36
N CYS A 51 10.72 2.55 -12.13
CA CYS A 51 11.59 1.52 -12.73
C CYS A 51 11.31 1.33 -14.21
N SER A 52 12.31 0.82 -14.92
CA SER A 52 12.20 0.66 -16.36
C SER A 52 11.19 -0.41 -16.76
N PHE A 53 11.03 -1.44 -15.94
CA PHE A 53 10.06 -2.48 -16.26
C PHE A 53 8.65 -1.92 -16.29
N PHE A 54 8.32 -1.05 -15.32
CA PHE A 54 6.99 -0.44 -15.28
C PHE A 54 6.73 0.41 -16.51
N SER A 55 7.73 1.15 -16.98
CA SER A 55 7.53 2.02 -18.15
C SER A 55 7.21 1.22 -19.40
N ASN A 56 7.64 -0.02 -19.47
CA ASN A 56 7.38 -0.88 -20.64
C ASN A 56 6.09 -1.71 -20.49
N TRP A 57 5.74 -2.09 -19.27
CA TRP A 57 4.68 -3.08 -19.06
C TRP A 57 3.47 -2.54 -18.29
N GLY A 58 3.60 -1.36 -17.66
CA GLY A 58 2.51 -0.81 -16.85
C GLY A 58 2.32 -1.49 -15.51
N THR A 59 3.21 -2.40 -15.16
CA THR A 59 3.23 -3.08 -13.87
C THR A 59 4.66 -3.54 -13.60
N CYS A 60 4.97 -3.84 -12.35
CA CYS A 60 6.31 -4.31 -12.00
C CYS A 60 6.27 -5.01 -10.64
N SER A 61 7.39 -5.62 -10.28
CA SER A 61 7.49 -6.32 -8.99
C SER A 61 7.27 -5.37 -7.81
N HIS A 62 7.65 -4.10 -7.96
CA HIS A 62 7.51 -3.13 -6.87
C HIS A 62 6.05 -2.80 -6.59
N THR A 63 5.26 -2.53 -7.63
CA THR A 63 3.84 -2.26 -7.44
C THR A 63 3.10 -3.52 -7.00
N MET A 64 3.47 -4.67 -7.55
CA MET A 64 2.89 -5.94 -7.12
C MET A 64 3.16 -6.22 -5.65
N ALA A 65 4.37 -5.89 -5.19
CA ALA A 65 4.71 -6.07 -3.78
C ALA A 65 3.85 -5.19 -2.89
N LEU A 66 3.65 -3.92 -3.30
CA LEU A 66 2.83 -3.01 -2.52
C LEU A 66 1.38 -3.47 -2.45
N GLU A 67 0.85 -4.02 -3.55
CA GLU A 67 -0.50 -4.59 -3.52
C GLU A 67 -0.63 -5.65 -2.43
N ARG A 68 0.40 -6.47 -2.27
CA ARG A 68 0.39 -7.54 -1.28
C ARG A 68 0.70 -7.07 0.12
N MET A 69 1.62 -6.11 0.24
CA MET A 69 1.98 -5.55 1.54
C MET A 69 0.84 -4.76 2.16
N LEU A 70 0.16 -3.96 1.35
CA LEU A 70 -0.89 -3.07 1.84
C LEU A 70 -2.27 -3.72 1.81
N GLY A 71 -2.44 -4.70 0.94
CA GLY A 71 -3.61 -5.58 0.95
C GLY A 71 -4.93 -4.86 1.14
N ASP A 72 -5.55 -5.14 2.27
CA ASP A 72 -6.89 -4.62 2.58
C ASP A 72 -6.92 -3.11 2.77
N MET A 73 -5.76 -2.47 2.85
CA MET A 73 -5.71 -1.01 2.98
C MET A 73 -5.78 -0.31 1.64
N LEU A 74 -5.78 -1.05 0.54
CA LEU A 74 -5.90 -0.48 -0.80
C LEU A 74 -7.34 -0.61 -1.30
N PRO A 75 -7.80 0.34 -2.14
CA PRO A 75 -9.08 0.16 -2.79
C PRO A 75 -9.01 -1.02 -3.75
N GLU A 76 -10.15 -1.61 -4.03
CA GLU A 76 -10.22 -2.82 -4.84
C GLU A 76 -9.60 -2.60 -6.22
N GLU A 77 -9.83 -1.45 -6.83
CA GLU A 77 -9.31 -1.15 -8.15
C GLU A 77 -7.78 -1.05 -8.19
N ALA A 78 -7.11 -0.95 -7.03
CA ALA A 78 -5.66 -0.93 -6.98
C ALA A 78 -5.06 -2.34 -7.00
N LEU A 79 -5.86 -3.37 -6.77
CA LEU A 79 -5.39 -4.74 -6.68
C LEU A 79 -5.43 -5.40 -8.05
N THR A 80 -4.62 -4.88 -8.98
CA THR A 80 -4.70 -5.25 -10.38
C THR A 80 -3.95 -6.54 -10.73
N THR A 81 -3.02 -6.95 -9.87
CA THR A 81 -2.20 -8.14 -10.14
C THR A 81 -2.39 -9.25 -9.11
N GLN A 82 -3.39 -9.13 -8.26
CA GLN A 82 -3.71 -10.19 -7.34
C GLN A 82 -4.71 -11.12 -8.00
N PHE A 83 -4.21 -11.90 -8.92
CA PHE A 83 -5.07 -12.87 -9.58
C PHE A 83 -5.54 -13.87 -8.56
N ASN A 84 -6.79 -14.19 -8.64
CA ASN A 84 -7.31 -15.30 -7.88
C ASN A 84 -6.83 -16.55 -8.58
N ALA A 85 -5.58 -16.87 -8.31
CA ALA A 85 -4.89 -17.93 -9.04
C ALA A 85 -5.28 -19.31 -8.55
N ALA A 86 -6.21 -19.37 -7.65
CA ALA A 86 -6.65 -20.68 -7.24
C ALA A 86 -7.09 -21.40 -8.47
N PRO A 87 -6.49 -22.50 -8.71
CA PRO A 87 -6.99 -23.35 -9.77
C PRO A 87 -8.31 -23.86 -9.34
#